data_fe2934f08b3d6739bb07075064e9bb13
#
_entry.id   fe2934f08b3d6739bb07075064e9bb13
#
_cell.length_a   1.000
_cell.length_b   1.000
_cell.length_c   1.000
_cell.angle_alpha   90.00
_cell.angle_beta   90.00
_cell.angle_gamma   90.00
#
_symmetry.space_group_name_H-M   'P 1'
#
loop_
_entity.id
_entity.type
_entity.pdbx_description
1 polymer ?
#
loop_
_entity_poly.entity_id
_entity_poly.type
_entity_poly.pdbx_seq_one_letter_code
_entity_poly.pdbx_strand_id
1 'polypeptide(L)'
;MPYSVSYKPSAAKALRKIHPTEQKRIARAIEALAVTPRPPGAIQLAGDDGELRIRVGDYRIIYDIEDDALVVLVLRIGHRGDVYK
;
A
#
# COMPACT_ATOMS: atom_id res chain seq x y z
N MET A 1 14.27 0.48 -13.60
CA MET A 1 14.52 -0.42 -12.45
C MET A 1 13.32 -0.45 -11.56
N PRO A 2 12.83 -1.62 -11.18
CA PRO A 2 11.70 -1.65 -10.26
C PRO A 2 12.10 -1.20 -8.85
N TYR A 3 11.13 -0.67 -8.16
CA TYR A 3 11.30 -0.31 -6.75
C TYR A 3 11.27 -1.56 -5.89
N SER A 4 11.88 -1.50 -4.73
CA SER A 4 11.70 -2.52 -3.71
C SER A 4 10.45 -2.21 -2.91
N VAL A 5 9.87 -3.22 -2.30
CA VAL A 5 8.71 -3.02 -1.43
C VAL A 5 9.11 -3.35 0.00
N SER A 6 8.81 -2.43 0.90
CA SER A 6 9.00 -2.64 2.32
C SER A 6 7.68 -2.39 3.04
N TYR A 7 7.52 -3.03 4.20
CA TYR A 7 6.30 -2.89 4.99
C TYR A 7 6.66 -2.38 6.37
N LYS A 8 5.91 -1.40 6.84
CA LYS A 8 5.96 -1.09 8.26
C LYS A 8 5.53 -2.33 9.04
N PRO A 9 6.09 -2.58 10.21
CA PRO A 9 5.71 -3.77 11.00
C PRO A 9 4.20 -3.89 11.23
N SER A 10 3.53 -2.78 11.50
CA SER A 10 2.08 -2.83 11.71
C SER A 10 1.33 -3.19 10.45
N ALA A 11 1.81 -2.74 9.29
CA ALA A 11 1.19 -3.08 8.02
C ALA A 11 1.39 -4.56 7.68
N ALA A 12 2.59 -5.08 7.91
CA ALA A 12 2.87 -6.50 7.69
C ALA A 12 1.99 -7.37 8.58
N LYS A 13 1.83 -6.96 9.83
CA LYS A 13 0.99 -7.68 10.77
C LYS A 13 -0.47 -7.66 10.33
N ALA A 14 -0.95 -6.51 9.88
CA ALA A 14 -2.32 -6.39 9.40
C ALA A 14 -2.56 -7.30 8.20
N LEU A 15 -1.60 -7.36 7.27
CA LEU A 15 -1.72 -8.20 6.09
C LEU A 15 -1.85 -9.68 6.47
N ARG A 16 -1.08 -10.12 7.45
CA ARG A 16 -1.11 -11.53 7.86
C ARG A 16 -2.45 -11.92 8.49
N LYS A 17 -3.22 -10.97 8.98
CA LYS A 17 -4.52 -11.25 9.59
C LYS A 17 -5.65 -11.29 8.59
N ILE A 18 -5.40 -10.95 7.34
CA ILE A 18 -6.42 -10.92 6.31
C ILE A 18 -6.61 -12.32 5.74
N HIS A 19 -7.83 -12.63 5.34
CA HIS A 19 -8.15 -13.92 4.74
C HIS A 19 -7.20 -14.21 3.57
N PRO A 20 -6.70 -15.44 3.42
CA PRO A 20 -5.71 -15.74 2.38
C PRO A 20 -6.07 -15.30 0.98
N THR A 21 -7.33 -15.42 0.59
CA THR A 21 -7.76 -15.01 -0.75
C THR A 21 -7.54 -13.52 -0.97
N GLU A 22 -7.96 -12.70 0.00
CA GLU A 22 -7.79 -11.26 -0.10
C GLU A 22 -6.32 -10.88 0.11
N GLN A 23 -5.63 -11.60 0.97
CA GLN A 23 -4.21 -11.35 1.20
C GLN A 23 -3.41 -11.46 -0.08
N LYS A 24 -3.71 -12.47 -0.90
CA LYS A 24 -3.02 -12.64 -2.18
C LYS A 24 -3.31 -11.50 -3.14
N ARG A 25 -4.56 -11.05 -3.18
CA ARG A 25 -4.94 -9.93 -4.06
C ARG A 25 -4.21 -8.67 -3.65
N ILE A 26 -4.17 -8.41 -2.35
CA ILE A 26 -3.51 -7.23 -1.81
C ILE A 26 -2.01 -7.30 -2.09
N ALA A 27 -1.40 -8.45 -1.85
CA ALA A 27 0.03 -8.62 -2.09
C ALA A 27 0.38 -8.38 -3.56
N ARG A 28 -0.44 -8.89 -4.48
CA ARG A 28 -0.20 -8.67 -5.89
C ARG A 28 -0.30 -7.20 -6.27
N ALA A 29 -1.29 -6.50 -5.71
CA ALA A 29 -1.45 -5.08 -5.98
C ALA A 29 -0.26 -4.28 -5.46
N ILE A 30 0.23 -4.65 -4.28
CA ILE A 30 1.40 -3.99 -3.71
C ILE A 30 2.64 -4.27 -4.54
N GLU A 31 2.82 -5.51 -4.99
CA GLU A 31 3.98 -5.85 -5.82
C GLU A 31 3.95 -5.10 -7.15
N ALA A 32 2.76 -4.86 -7.67
CA ALA A 32 2.64 -4.07 -8.89
C ALA A 32 3.14 -2.63 -8.70
N LEU A 33 3.10 -2.12 -7.48
CA LEU A 33 3.62 -0.79 -7.19
C LEU A 33 5.12 -0.71 -7.36
N ALA A 34 5.82 -1.84 -7.31
CA ALA A 34 7.26 -1.85 -7.54
C ALA A 34 7.60 -1.47 -8.98
N VAL A 35 6.69 -1.75 -9.90
CA VAL A 35 6.88 -1.42 -11.31
C VAL A 35 6.23 -0.07 -11.63
N THR A 36 5.05 0.17 -11.09
CA THR A 36 4.29 1.40 -11.33
C THR A 36 3.86 1.99 -9.99
N PRO A 37 4.75 2.78 -9.34
CA PRO A 37 4.44 3.28 -7.99
C PRO A 37 3.27 4.25 -7.93
N ARG A 38 2.97 4.90 -9.04
CA ARG A 38 1.84 5.84 -9.10
C ARG A 38 0.86 5.40 -10.17
N PRO A 39 0.16 4.26 -9.95
CA PRO A 39 -0.76 3.75 -10.97
C PRO A 39 -2.00 4.65 -11.10
N PRO A 40 -2.79 4.50 -12.19
CA PRO A 40 -4.00 5.32 -12.39
C PRO A 40 -4.95 5.07 -11.26
N GLY A 41 -5.21 4.71 -10.41
CA GLY A 41 -6.14 4.60 -9.32
C GLY A 41 -5.58 5.09 -8.01
N ALA A 42 -4.29 5.43 -7.98
CA ALA A 42 -3.68 5.93 -6.77
C ALA A 42 -4.12 7.36 -6.51
N ILE A 43 -4.43 7.67 -5.26
CA ILE A 43 -4.86 8.99 -4.85
C ILE A 43 -3.89 9.51 -3.81
N GLN A 44 -3.43 10.72 -3.99
CA GLN A 44 -2.56 11.36 -3.01
C GLN A 44 -3.43 11.89 -1.86
N LEU A 45 -3.02 11.58 -0.64
CA LEU A 45 -3.78 12.01 0.53
C LEU A 45 -3.46 13.45 0.86
N ALA A 46 -4.50 14.17 1.25
CA ALA A 46 -4.38 15.60 1.51
C ALA A 46 -3.57 15.89 2.76
N GLY A 47 -2.82 16.97 2.70
CA GLY A 47 -2.15 17.51 3.87
C GLY A 47 -0.94 16.75 4.33
N ASP A 48 -0.44 15.86 3.52
CA ASP A 48 0.61 15.00 3.97
C ASP A 48 1.87 15.04 3.16
N ASP A 49 2.83 14.25 3.55
CA ASP A 49 4.16 14.25 2.98
C ASP A 49 4.24 13.37 1.74
N GLY A 50 3.16 13.30 0.99
CA GLY A 50 3.18 12.55 -0.25
C GLY A 50 2.66 11.13 -0.13
N GLU A 51 1.95 10.82 0.94
CA GLU A 51 1.34 9.51 1.08
C GLU A 51 0.27 9.28 0.01
N LEU A 52 0.21 8.06 -0.48
CA LEU A 52 -0.77 7.69 -1.50
C LEU A 52 -1.62 6.52 -1.00
N ARG A 53 -2.74 6.34 -1.69
CA ARG A 53 -3.64 5.26 -1.35
C ARG A 53 -4.06 4.54 -2.63
N ILE A 54 -4.04 3.21 -2.58
CA ILE A 54 -4.72 2.39 -3.58
C ILE A 54 -5.80 1.58 -2.89
N ARG A 55 -6.77 1.15 -3.68
CA ARG A 55 -7.87 0.37 -3.18
C ARG A 55 -7.82 -1.02 -3.82
N VAL A 56 -8.01 -2.06 -2.99
CA VAL A 56 -8.05 -3.44 -3.45
C VAL A 56 -9.28 -4.07 -2.82
N GLY A 57 -10.36 -4.21 -3.58
CA GLY A 57 -11.62 -4.67 -3.02
C GLY A 57 -12.10 -3.71 -1.94
N ASP A 58 -12.36 -4.23 -0.75
CA ASP A 58 -12.78 -3.42 0.39
C ASP A 58 -11.61 -2.94 1.24
N TYR A 59 -10.40 -3.16 0.77
CA TYR A 59 -9.21 -2.79 1.53
C TYR A 59 -8.56 -1.57 0.93
N ARG A 60 -7.90 -0.80 1.79
CA ARG A 60 -7.14 0.38 1.40
C ARG A 60 -5.72 0.21 1.86
N ILE A 61 -4.81 0.52 0.96
CA ILE A 61 -3.38 0.42 1.22
C ILE A 61 -2.80 1.82 1.13
N ILE A 62 -2.22 2.28 2.23
CA ILE A 62 -1.57 3.58 2.27
C ILE A 62 -0.08 3.35 2.24
N TYR A 63 0.60 4.03 1.33
CA TYR A 63 2.02 3.83 1.12
C TYR A 63 2.71 5.14 0.78
N ASP A 64 4.01 5.12 0.92
CA ASP A 64 4.86 6.24 0.57
C ASP A 64 5.87 5.77 -0.46
N ILE A 65 6.41 6.69 -1.24
CA ILE A 65 7.40 6.37 -2.26
C ILE A 65 8.67 7.13 -1.93
N GLU A 66 9.76 6.36 -1.76
CA GLU A 66 11.08 6.93 -1.54
C GLU A 66 11.81 6.85 -2.87
N ASP A 67 11.67 7.88 -3.68
CA ASP A 67 12.22 7.84 -5.05
C ASP A 67 13.75 7.72 -5.04
N ASP A 68 14.41 8.39 -4.12
CA ASP A 68 15.86 8.34 -4.05
C ASP A 68 16.38 6.95 -3.71
N ALA A 69 15.65 6.22 -2.90
CA ALA A 69 16.04 4.89 -2.49
C ALA A 69 15.38 3.80 -3.32
N LEU A 70 14.47 4.16 -4.22
CA LEU A 70 13.71 3.22 -5.04
C LEU A 70 12.94 2.24 -4.16
N VAL A 71 12.23 2.76 -3.19
CA VAL A 71 11.46 1.96 -2.24
C VAL A 71 10.01 2.42 -2.20
N VAL A 72 9.10 1.45 -2.22
CA VAL A 72 7.70 1.67 -1.89
C VAL A 72 7.51 1.17 -0.47
N LEU A 73 7.15 2.05 0.43
CA LEU A 73 6.98 1.69 1.84
C LEU A 73 5.50 1.62 2.16
N VAL A 74 5.02 0.43 2.49
CA VAL A 74 3.61 0.24 2.85
C VAL A 74 3.44 0.63 4.31
N LEU A 75 2.64 1.66 4.54
CA LEU A 75 2.45 2.24 5.87
C LEU A 75 1.26 1.64 6.59
N ARG A 76 0.19 1.33 5.86
CA ARG A 76 -1.04 0.93 6.49
C ARG A 76 -1.89 0.10 5.54
N ILE A 77 -2.49 -0.96 6.07
CA ILE A 77 -3.44 -1.78 5.33
C ILE A 77 -4.66 -1.92 6.23
N GLY A 78 -5.82 -1.54 5.72
CA GLY A 78 -7.02 -1.63 6.53
C GLY A 78 -8.25 -1.83 5.69
N HIS A 79 -9.29 -2.32 6.35
CA HIS A 79 -10.59 -2.47 5.74
C HIS A 79 -11.23 -1.10 5.58
N ARG A 80 -12.10 -0.99 4.59
CA ARG A 80 -12.84 0.23 4.36
C ARG A 80 -13.48 0.72 5.67
N GLY A 81 -13.28 1.98 5.99
CA GLY A 81 -13.79 2.56 7.21
C GLY A 81 -12.85 2.53 8.39
N ASP A 82 -11.87 1.62 8.39
CA ASP A 82 -10.92 1.54 9.50
C ASP A 82 -9.69 2.41 9.29
N VAL A 83 -9.29 2.59 8.04
CA VAL A 83 -8.05 3.27 7.71
C VAL A 83 -8.08 4.74 8.06
N TYR A 84 -9.25 5.32 8.11
CA TYR A 84 -9.40 6.76 8.33
C TYR A 84 -9.82 7.14 9.74
N LYS A 85 -9.71 6.24 10.64
CA LYS A 85 -10.04 6.56 12.03
C LYS A 85 -8.91 7.22 12.77
#